data_b28e56a7cce62c740a99929c4456be70
#
_entry.id   b28e56a7cce62c740a99929c4456be70
#
_cell.length_a   1.000
_cell.length_b   1.000
_cell.length_c   1.000
_cell.angle_alpha   90.00
_cell.angle_beta   90.00
_cell.angle_gamma   90.00
#
_symmetry.space_group_name_H-M   'P 1'
#
loop_
_entity.id
_entity.type
_entity.pdbx_description
1 polymer ?
#
loop_
_entity_poly.entity_id
_entity_poly.type
_entity_poly.pdbx_seq_one_letter_code
_entity_poly.pdbx_strand_id
1 'polypeptide(L)'
;MGLRTRMSGRFTFKTFSMNLLGNLIWLIFGGFLAFLGYLFGGLLLCLTVFGIPWGLQCFKLAGLVLWPFGKKVVSDSSNTGCLSVICNIIWLLSGGIYTAIVHLLMGLLLSVTIIGIPWGLQHFKLVEISLMPFGKTVVSA
;
A
#
# COMPACT_ATOMS: atom_id res chain seq x y z
N MET A 1 35.89 -13.69 11.45
CA MET A 1 34.75 -12.95 12.03
C MET A 1 34.54 -11.58 11.40
N GLY A 2 35.53 -10.90 10.88
CA GLY A 2 35.40 -9.55 10.29
C GLY A 2 34.75 -9.46 8.89
N LEU A 3 34.80 -10.50 8.08
CA LEU A 3 34.28 -10.50 6.72
C LEU A 3 32.74 -10.60 6.66
N ARG A 4 32.12 -11.34 7.57
CA ARG A 4 30.65 -11.51 7.62
C ARG A 4 29.94 -10.23 8.03
N THR A 5 30.49 -9.47 8.93
CA THR A 5 29.94 -8.16 9.38
C THR A 5 30.03 -7.08 8.31
N ARG A 6 31.12 -7.08 7.52
CA ARG A 6 31.31 -6.11 6.43
C ARG A 6 30.37 -6.36 5.23
N MET A 7 30.08 -7.63 4.92
CA MET A 7 29.14 -7.96 3.84
C MET A 7 27.71 -7.67 4.24
N SER A 8 27.32 -7.92 5.49
CA SER A 8 25.98 -7.61 6.01
C SER A 8 25.71 -6.10 5.98
N GLY A 9 26.64 -5.27 6.39
CA GLY A 9 26.47 -3.81 6.37
C GLY A 9 26.34 -3.22 4.98
N ARG A 10 27.10 -3.72 4.00
CA ARG A 10 27.03 -3.27 2.60
C ARG A 10 25.71 -3.69 1.93
N PHE A 11 25.25 -4.89 2.20
CA PHE A 11 23.97 -5.39 1.67
C PHE A 11 22.80 -4.57 2.21
N THR A 12 22.77 -4.32 3.51
CA THR A 12 21.72 -3.54 4.18
C THR A 12 21.69 -2.09 3.66
N PHE A 13 22.84 -1.44 3.49
CA PHE A 13 22.92 -0.07 2.95
C PHE A 13 22.44 0.00 1.51
N LYS A 14 22.84 -0.96 0.66
CA LYS A 14 22.40 -1.02 -0.74
C LYS A 14 20.89 -1.23 -0.84
N THR A 15 20.33 -2.12 -0.05
CA THR A 15 18.87 -2.37 0.00
C THR A 15 18.12 -1.14 0.48
N PHE A 16 18.61 -0.46 1.49
CA PHE A 16 18.03 0.79 2.00
C PHE A 16 18.03 1.88 0.92
N SER A 17 19.14 2.08 0.23
CA SER A 17 19.26 3.08 -0.85
C SER A 17 18.33 2.75 -2.03
N MET A 18 18.20 1.48 -2.40
CA MET A 18 17.29 1.05 -3.46
C MET A 18 15.82 1.25 -3.09
N ASN A 19 15.46 0.97 -1.84
CA ASN A 19 14.10 1.22 -1.34
C ASN A 19 13.78 2.71 -1.32
N LEU A 20 14.71 3.54 -0.91
CA LEU A 20 14.55 5.00 -0.90
C LEU A 20 14.29 5.53 -2.33
N LEU A 21 15.14 5.17 -3.28
CA LEU A 21 14.99 5.59 -4.67
C LEU A 21 13.69 5.05 -5.28
N GLY A 22 13.38 3.79 -5.02
CA GLY A 22 12.13 3.16 -5.48
C GLY A 22 10.90 3.89 -4.95
N ASN A 23 10.88 4.26 -3.69
CA ASN A 23 9.78 5.00 -3.07
C ASN A 23 9.66 6.45 -3.59
N LEU A 24 10.77 7.13 -3.86
CA LEU A 24 10.74 8.47 -4.43
C LEU A 24 10.14 8.48 -5.84
N ILE A 25 10.54 7.54 -6.68
CA ILE A 25 9.96 7.38 -8.02
C ILE A 25 8.49 6.99 -7.91
N TRP A 26 8.16 6.06 -7.03
CA TRP A 26 6.79 5.63 -6.74
C TRP A 26 5.87 6.80 -6.37
N LEU A 27 6.34 7.69 -5.50
CA LEU A 27 5.57 8.85 -5.04
C LEU A 27 5.11 9.73 -6.20
N ILE A 28 5.99 9.93 -7.20
CA ILE A 28 5.70 10.74 -8.39
C ILE A 28 4.73 10.00 -9.33
N PHE A 29 4.90 8.69 -9.50
CA PHE A 29 4.17 7.87 -10.47
C PHE A 29 2.99 7.10 -9.86
N GLY A 30 2.14 7.78 -9.12
CA GLY A 30 0.83 7.28 -8.68
C GLY A 30 0.71 7.00 -7.18
N GLY A 31 1.80 6.86 -6.43
CA GLY A 31 1.76 6.64 -4.98
C GLY A 31 1.02 7.74 -4.23
N PHE A 32 1.28 8.99 -4.58
CA PHE A 32 0.60 10.14 -3.98
C PHE A 32 -0.90 10.16 -4.31
N LEU A 33 -1.28 9.84 -5.55
CA LEU A 33 -2.69 9.80 -5.94
C LEU A 33 -3.47 8.71 -5.19
N ALA A 34 -2.89 7.53 -5.05
CA ALA A 34 -3.48 6.44 -4.29
C ALA A 34 -3.55 6.78 -2.79
N PHE A 35 -2.52 7.41 -2.23
CA PHE A 35 -2.52 7.93 -0.85
C PHE A 35 -3.72 8.84 -0.59
N LEU A 36 -4.02 9.77 -1.48
CA LEU A 36 -5.18 10.66 -1.34
C LEU A 36 -6.50 9.88 -1.26
N GLY A 37 -6.64 8.80 -2.03
CA GLY A 37 -7.82 7.93 -1.97
C GLY A 37 -8.00 7.27 -0.60
N TYR A 38 -6.92 6.73 -0.03
CA TYR A 38 -6.96 6.15 1.32
C TYR A 38 -7.21 7.20 2.40
N LEU A 39 -6.64 8.39 2.25
CA LEU A 39 -6.85 9.50 3.19
C LEU A 39 -8.33 9.94 3.16
N PHE A 40 -8.86 10.17 1.97
CA PHE A 40 -10.23 10.66 1.81
C PHE A 40 -11.27 9.62 2.23
N GLY A 41 -11.12 8.38 1.77
CA GLY A 41 -11.99 7.28 2.16
C GLY A 41 -11.94 6.97 3.66
N GLY A 42 -10.75 7.05 4.26
CA GLY A 42 -10.57 6.90 5.71
C GLY A 42 -11.28 8.00 6.50
N LEU A 43 -11.21 9.25 6.03
CA LEU A 43 -11.95 10.37 6.63
C LEU A 43 -13.47 10.15 6.55
N LEU A 44 -13.99 9.72 5.40
CA LEU A 44 -15.40 9.42 5.24
C LEU A 44 -15.87 8.31 6.19
N LEU A 45 -15.07 7.26 6.38
CA LEU A 45 -15.35 6.21 7.36
C LEU A 45 -15.35 6.74 8.80
N CYS A 46 -14.43 7.64 9.14
CA CYS A 46 -14.37 8.25 10.48
C CYS A 46 -15.56 9.16 10.77
N LEU A 47 -16.20 9.74 9.75
CA LEU A 47 -17.42 10.52 9.92
C LEU A 47 -18.60 9.65 10.36
N THR A 48 -18.60 8.38 10.03
CA THR A 48 -19.51 7.41 10.63
C THR A 48 -18.89 6.96 11.96
N VAL A 49 -19.57 7.15 13.08
CA VAL A 49 -19.01 6.83 14.42
C VAL A 49 -18.56 5.37 14.49
N PHE A 50 -19.29 4.46 13.85
CA PHE A 50 -18.97 3.02 13.79
C PHE A 50 -17.76 2.72 12.90
N GLY A 51 -17.44 3.57 11.95
CA GLY A 51 -16.35 3.38 10.99
C GLY A 51 -14.97 3.88 11.47
N ILE A 52 -14.87 4.48 12.65
CA ILE A 52 -13.61 5.03 13.18
C ILE A 52 -12.47 3.98 13.20
N PRO A 53 -12.62 2.76 13.71
CA PRO A 53 -11.55 1.76 13.72
C PRO A 53 -11.05 1.45 12.30
N TRP A 54 -11.94 1.36 11.34
CA TRP A 54 -11.61 1.07 9.94
C TRP A 54 -11.03 2.29 9.21
N GLY A 55 -11.52 3.49 9.52
CA GLY A 55 -10.92 4.73 9.04
C GLY A 55 -9.46 4.88 9.51
N LEU A 56 -9.17 4.57 10.75
CA LEU A 56 -7.80 4.54 11.29
C LEU A 56 -6.93 3.50 10.57
N GLN A 57 -7.48 2.34 10.21
CA GLN A 57 -6.79 1.35 9.39
C GLN A 57 -6.47 1.90 8.00
N CYS A 58 -7.39 2.65 7.39
CA CYS A 58 -7.13 3.31 6.11
C CYS A 58 -5.96 4.29 6.18
N PHE A 59 -5.79 5.02 7.28
CA PHE A 59 -4.65 5.91 7.46
C PHE A 59 -3.31 5.15 7.57
N LYS A 60 -3.31 3.98 8.20
CA LYS A 60 -2.12 3.09 8.21
C LYS A 60 -1.80 2.61 6.80
N LEU A 61 -2.82 2.23 6.05
CA LEU A 61 -2.65 1.80 4.66
C LEU A 61 -2.27 2.95 3.73
N ALA A 62 -2.74 4.17 4.02
CA ALA A 62 -2.27 5.38 3.34
C ALA A 62 -0.74 5.53 3.47
N GLY A 63 -0.20 5.31 4.67
CA GLY A 63 1.24 5.31 4.90
C GLY A 63 1.98 4.19 4.14
N LEU A 64 1.37 3.01 3.99
CA LEU A 64 1.91 1.93 3.15
C LEU A 64 1.95 2.36 1.68
N VAL A 65 0.84 2.88 1.17
CA VAL A 65 0.69 3.24 -0.25
C VAL A 65 1.57 4.43 -0.63
N LEU A 66 1.84 5.31 0.33
CA LEU A 66 2.78 6.41 0.14
C LEU A 66 4.24 5.93 0.02
N TRP A 67 4.59 4.89 0.78
CA TRP A 67 5.96 4.37 0.89
C TRP A 67 6.00 2.84 0.92
N PRO A 68 5.70 2.15 -0.23
CA PRO A 68 5.49 0.70 -0.22
C PRO A 68 6.76 -0.15 -0.26
N PHE A 69 7.85 0.36 -0.84
CA PHE A 69 9.08 -0.42 -0.95
C PHE A 69 9.74 -0.60 0.43
N GLY A 70 10.07 -1.84 0.76
CA GLY A 70 10.55 -2.24 2.09
C GLY A 70 9.43 -2.70 3.03
N LYS A 71 8.19 -2.73 2.56
CA LYS A 71 7.03 -3.24 3.31
C LYS A 71 6.33 -4.35 2.54
N LYS A 72 5.61 -5.19 3.27
CA LYS A 72 4.71 -6.20 2.69
C LYS A 72 3.40 -6.27 3.45
N VAL A 73 2.39 -6.77 2.79
CA VAL A 73 1.05 -6.96 3.34
C VAL A 73 0.84 -8.44 3.59
N VAL A 74 0.33 -8.77 4.76
CA VAL A 74 -0.03 -10.13 5.14
C VAL A 74 -1.49 -10.17 5.58
N SER A 75 -2.14 -11.31 5.41
CA SER A 75 -3.48 -11.51 5.90
C SER A 75 -3.48 -11.60 7.42
N ASP A 76 -4.43 -10.92 8.06
CA ASP A 76 -4.62 -10.95 9.51
C ASP A 76 -5.95 -11.63 9.83
N SER A 77 -5.87 -12.89 10.27
CA SER A 77 -7.04 -13.70 10.59
C SER A 77 -7.82 -13.20 11.81
N SER A 78 -7.22 -12.35 12.66
CA SER A 78 -7.89 -11.78 13.82
C SER A 78 -8.97 -10.76 13.46
N ASN A 79 -8.94 -10.21 12.25
CA ASN A 79 -9.83 -9.16 11.76
C ASN A 79 -10.73 -9.62 10.59
N THR A 80 -10.97 -10.91 10.44
CA THR A 80 -11.80 -11.49 9.37
C THR A 80 -13.23 -11.79 9.84
N GLY A 81 -13.92 -10.81 10.39
CA GLY A 81 -15.31 -10.98 10.83
C GLY A 81 -16.32 -10.43 9.80
N CYS A 82 -17.61 -10.65 10.08
CA CYS A 82 -18.72 -10.10 9.28
C CYS A 82 -18.63 -8.56 9.17
N LEU A 83 -18.19 -7.88 10.24
CA LEU A 83 -17.97 -6.43 10.24
C LEU A 83 -16.89 -6.00 9.25
N SER A 84 -15.82 -6.77 9.12
CA SER A 84 -14.76 -6.49 8.13
C SER A 84 -15.30 -6.57 6.70
N VAL A 85 -16.18 -7.53 6.41
CA VAL A 85 -16.82 -7.65 5.09
C VAL A 85 -17.70 -6.42 4.81
N ILE A 86 -18.54 -6.03 5.76
CA ILE A 86 -19.40 -4.85 5.62
C ILE A 86 -18.56 -3.59 5.41
N CYS A 87 -17.51 -3.42 6.19
CA CYS A 87 -16.62 -2.26 6.07
C CYS A 87 -15.82 -2.25 4.78
N ASN A 88 -15.43 -3.42 4.24
CA ASN A 88 -14.84 -3.51 2.92
C ASN A 88 -15.80 -3.07 1.81
N ILE A 89 -17.09 -3.39 1.92
CA ILE A 89 -18.11 -2.93 0.97
C ILE A 89 -18.28 -1.41 1.06
N ILE A 90 -18.37 -0.85 2.26
CA ILE A 90 -18.46 0.60 2.47
C ILE A 90 -17.21 1.29 1.95
N TRP A 91 -16.04 0.74 2.23
CA TRP A 91 -14.76 1.24 1.71
C TRP A 91 -14.71 1.24 0.19
N LEU A 92 -15.17 0.15 -0.45
CA LEU A 92 -15.18 0.03 -1.90
C LEU A 92 -15.91 1.21 -2.55
N LEU A 93 -17.03 1.63 -1.95
CA LEU A 93 -17.81 2.76 -2.44
C LEU A 93 -17.23 4.12 -2.06
N SER A 94 -16.51 4.24 -0.95
CA SER A 94 -15.97 5.51 -0.45
C SER A 94 -14.60 5.88 -1.03
N GLY A 95 -13.74 4.90 -1.27
CA GLY A 95 -12.37 5.16 -1.75
C GLY A 95 -11.73 3.98 -2.49
N GLY A 96 -12.25 2.76 -2.31
CA GLY A 96 -11.64 1.54 -2.83
C GLY A 96 -11.61 1.47 -4.35
N ILE A 97 -12.72 1.82 -5.02
CA ILE A 97 -12.79 1.84 -6.48
C ILE A 97 -11.80 2.86 -7.06
N TYR A 98 -11.76 4.06 -6.48
CA TYR A 98 -10.82 5.11 -6.92
C TYR A 98 -9.36 4.63 -6.80
N THR A 99 -8.96 4.12 -5.63
CA THR A 99 -7.59 3.66 -5.42
C THR A 99 -7.22 2.47 -6.30
N ALA A 100 -8.16 1.55 -6.51
CA ALA A 100 -7.97 0.40 -7.42
C ALA A 100 -7.78 0.85 -8.87
N ILE A 101 -8.57 1.80 -9.34
CA ILE A 101 -8.43 2.38 -10.69
C ILE A 101 -7.07 3.08 -10.84
N VAL A 102 -6.65 3.89 -9.86
CA VAL A 102 -5.34 4.54 -9.87
C VAL A 102 -4.23 3.50 -9.99
N HIS A 103 -4.26 2.45 -9.17
CA HIS A 103 -3.25 1.40 -9.22
C HIS A 103 -3.28 0.62 -10.54
N LEU A 104 -4.46 0.32 -11.06
CA LEU A 104 -4.58 -0.41 -12.33
C LEU A 104 -4.05 0.41 -13.51
N LEU A 105 -4.45 1.68 -13.62
CA LEU A 105 -4.01 2.55 -14.71
C LEU A 105 -2.52 2.85 -14.65
N MET A 106 -2.00 3.17 -13.46
CA MET A 106 -0.57 3.45 -13.29
C MET A 106 0.25 2.17 -13.47
N GLY A 107 -0.25 1.02 -13.03
CA GLY A 107 0.37 -0.27 -13.26
C GLY A 107 0.52 -0.58 -14.75
N LEU A 108 -0.53 -0.38 -15.54
CA LEU A 108 -0.50 -0.56 -16.99
C LEU A 108 0.44 0.43 -17.67
N LEU A 109 0.32 1.72 -17.34
CA LEU A 109 1.14 2.79 -17.92
C LEU A 109 2.65 2.53 -17.68
N LEU A 110 3.03 2.20 -16.46
CA LEU A 110 4.43 1.92 -16.11
C LEU A 110 4.93 0.61 -16.73
N SER A 111 4.08 -0.40 -16.86
CA SER A 111 4.46 -1.69 -17.45
C SER A 111 4.68 -1.62 -18.95
N VAL A 112 4.10 -0.64 -19.66
CA VAL A 112 4.39 -0.38 -21.07
C VAL A 112 5.84 0.10 -21.25
N THR A 113 6.39 0.79 -20.27
CA THR A 113 7.82 1.18 -20.25
C THR A 113 8.62 0.05 -19.61
N ILE A 114 9.65 -0.45 -20.27
CA ILE A 114 10.47 -1.57 -19.75
C ILE A 114 11.09 -1.21 -18.38
N ILE A 115 11.54 0.03 -18.21
CA ILE A 115 12.13 0.52 -16.95
C ILE A 115 11.09 0.62 -15.84
N GLY A 116 9.83 0.90 -16.16
CA GLY A 116 8.73 1.05 -15.21
C GLY A 116 8.10 -0.26 -14.72
N ILE A 117 8.47 -1.41 -15.28
CA ILE A 117 7.88 -2.71 -14.91
C ILE A 117 7.91 -2.97 -13.40
N PRO A 118 9.02 -2.77 -12.64
CA PRO A 118 9.03 -2.99 -11.20
C PRO A 118 7.98 -2.19 -10.45
N TRP A 119 7.77 -0.93 -10.82
CA TRP A 119 6.73 -0.07 -10.23
C TRP A 119 5.33 -0.46 -10.69
N GLY A 120 5.18 -0.85 -11.96
CA GLY A 120 3.93 -1.37 -12.50
C GLY A 120 3.46 -2.61 -11.75
N LEU A 121 4.35 -3.57 -11.51
CA LEU A 121 4.05 -4.78 -10.72
C LEU A 121 3.68 -4.44 -9.28
N GLN A 122 4.30 -3.43 -8.68
CA GLN A 122 3.96 -2.97 -7.34
C GLN A 122 2.55 -2.37 -7.30
N HIS A 123 2.16 -1.63 -8.32
CA HIS A 123 0.77 -1.14 -8.45
C HIS A 123 -0.22 -2.30 -8.52
N PHE A 124 0.03 -3.32 -9.33
CA PHE A 124 -0.86 -4.48 -9.43
C PHE A 124 -1.01 -5.24 -8.11
N LYS A 125 0.05 -5.38 -7.33
CA LYS A 125 -0.02 -5.97 -5.98
C LYS A 125 -0.92 -5.16 -5.04
N LEU A 126 -0.94 -3.85 -5.18
CA LEU A 126 -1.74 -2.98 -4.33
C LEU A 126 -3.21 -2.88 -4.77
N VAL A 127 -3.57 -3.36 -5.96
CA VAL A 127 -4.99 -3.43 -6.38
C VAL A 127 -5.80 -4.27 -5.40
N GLU A 128 -5.30 -5.43 -5.00
CA GLU A 128 -6.01 -6.30 -4.05
C GLU A 128 -6.30 -5.58 -2.72
N ILE A 129 -5.30 -4.93 -2.14
CA ILE A 129 -5.48 -4.20 -0.88
C ILE A 129 -6.37 -2.95 -1.04
N SER A 130 -6.41 -2.39 -2.24
CA SER A 130 -7.31 -1.28 -2.55
C SER A 130 -8.78 -1.71 -2.57
N LEU A 131 -9.06 -2.93 -2.99
CA LEU A 131 -10.41 -3.47 -3.01
C LEU A 131 -10.86 -4.00 -1.65
N MET A 132 -9.95 -4.66 -0.92
CA MET A 132 -10.25 -5.32 0.36
C MET A 132 -9.17 -5.04 1.40
N PRO A 133 -9.09 -3.82 1.96
CA PRO A 133 -8.03 -3.45 2.90
C PRO A 133 -8.20 -4.04 4.31
N PHE A 134 -9.43 -4.33 4.72
CA PHE A 134 -9.70 -4.82 6.08
C PHE A 134 -9.51 -6.34 6.15
N GLY A 135 -8.81 -6.80 7.17
CA GLY A 135 -8.29 -8.15 7.27
C GLY A 135 -6.85 -8.30 6.79
N LYS A 136 -6.17 -7.19 6.54
CA LYS A 136 -4.76 -7.13 6.14
C LYS A 136 -3.95 -6.34 7.16
N THR A 137 -2.67 -6.70 7.31
CA THR A 137 -1.73 -5.94 8.13
C THR A 137 -0.42 -5.69 7.38
N VAL A 138 0.26 -4.62 7.74
CA VAL A 138 1.51 -4.19 7.10
C VAL A 138 2.67 -4.55 8.00
N VAL A 139 3.66 -5.23 7.44
CA VAL A 139 4.89 -5.60 8.13
C VAL A 139 6.12 -5.18 7.32
N SER A 140 7.26 -5.07 7.98
CA SER A 140 8.53 -4.84 7.29
C SER A 140 8.89 -6.06 6.44
N ALA A 141 9.39 -5.78 5.27
CA ALA A 141 9.82 -6.82 4.35
C ALA A 141 11.18 -7.38 4.75
#